data_ff01c02306e341e77113863d23a582c8
#
_entry.id   ff01c02306e341e77113863d23a582c8
#
_cell.length_a   1.000
_cell.length_b   1.000
_cell.length_c   1.000
_cell.angle_alpha   90.00
_cell.angle_beta   90.00
_cell.angle_gamma   90.00
#
_symmetry.space_group_name_H-M   'P 1'
#
loop_
_entity.id
_entity.type
_entity.pdbx_description
1 polymer ?
#
loop_
_entity_poly.entity_id
_entity_poly.type
_entity_poly.pdbx_seq_one_letter_code
_entity_poly.pdbx_strand_id
1 'polypeptide(L)'
;MPDIFNIARILGLASISFIFALAWTPILIYFLKKYHLGKQIRLDNTPIFAKFHKKKEGTLTMGGILIWVTVLLLTFLFWLLAQIGEGTILEKLNFLTRKETLLPLGALVASALVGLGDDLMGIFKIGPNGGGLKVRHRILIYTGIAIFGAWWFFWKLGWNLVHIPFIGDFNIGFWYILVFVFVLVATAFSTNETDGLDGLAGGILLISFASYGVIAFSQGKMNLAVFCGIIIGALLAFLWFNIYPARFFMGDTGAMSLGITLGVIAMLTNCFILLIFIFFIPVIESLSVIIQIISKKIRKKKVFLSTPIHHHFEAKGWTETTITMRFWIINGVMAVIGLILVFVEKIL
;
A
#
# COMPACT_ATOMS: atom_id res chain seq x y z
N MET A 1 29.64 9.51 -10.47
CA MET A 1 28.69 10.44 -11.10
C MET A 1 27.36 9.82 -11.54
N PRO A 2 27.25 8.55 -12.00
CA PRO A 2 25.93 7.96 -12.31
C PRO A 2 24.96 7.95 -11.13
N ASP A 3 25.44 7.82 -9.89
CA ASP A 3 24.61 7.79 -8.70
C ASP A 3 23.96 9.13 -8.37
N ILE A 4 24.65 10.26 -8.58
CA ILE A 4 24.11 11.60 -8.34
C ILE A 4 22.95 11.89 -9.29
N PHE A 5 23.07 11.53 -10.58
CA PHE A 5 21.99 11.66 -11.55
C PHE A 5 20.78 10.84 -11.14
N ASN A 6 20.96 9.59 -10.73
CA ASN A 6 19.87 8.71 -10.30
C ASN A 6 19.18 9.24 -9.03
N ILE A 7 19.94 9.75 -8.05
CA ILE A 7 19.38 10.39 -6.86
C ILE A 7 18.55 11.62 -7.26
N ALA A 8 19.11 12.50 -8.09
CA ALA A 8 18.39 13.69 -8.57
C ALA A 8 17.12 13.32 -9.35
N ARG A 9 17.17 12.25 -10.18
CA ARG A 9 16.03 11.71 -10.91
C ARG A 9 14.94 11.20 -9.97
N ILE A 10 15.29 10.39 -8.96
CA ILE A 10 14.32 9.86 -7.98
C ILE A 10 13.65 11.01 -7.22
N LEU A 11 14.44 11.91 -6.64
CA LEU A 11 13.93 13.03 -5.86
C LEU A 11 13.14 14.03 -6.72
N GLY A 12 13.61 14.32 -7.93
CA GLY A 12 12.93 15.20 -8.87
C GLY A 12 11.58 14.66 -9.31
N LEU A 13 11.52 13.37 -9.69
CA LEU A 13 10.27 12.74 -10.11
C LEU A 13 9.29 12.55 -8.93
N ALA A 14 9.78 12.30 -7.71
CA ALA A 14 8.95 12.30 -6.51
C ALA A 14 8.35 13.70 -6.23
N SER A 15 9.15 14.76 -6.38
CA SER A 15 8.69 16.15 -6.22
C SER A 15 7.66 16.53 -7.28
N ILE A 16 7.88 16.16 -8.54
CA ILE A 16 6.91 16.37 -9.63
C ILE A 16 5.62 15.62 -9.32
N SER A 17 5.69 14.38 -8.84
CA SER A 17 4.52 13.59 -8.45
C SER A 17 3.73 14.26 -7.34
N PHE A 18 4.41 14.79 -6.32
CA PHE A 18 3.75 15.53 -5.24
C PHE A 18 3.02 16.79 -5.76
N ILE A 19 3.71 17.62 -6.54
CA ILE A 19 3.14 18.85 -7.08
C ILE A 19 1.96 18.54 -8.00
N PHE A 20 2.12 17.58 -8.89
CA PHE A 20 1.07 17.16 -9.81
C PHE A 20 -0.16 16.63 -9.06
N ALA A 21 0.03 15.72 -8.09
CA ALA A 21 -1.05 15.19 -7.28
C ALA A 21 -1.76 16.31 -6.50
N LEU A 22 -1.00 17.21 -5.87
CA LEU A 22 -1.55 18.33 -5.13
C LEU A 22 -2.39 19.26 -6.03
N ALA A 23 -1.91 19.52 -7.25
CA ALA A 23 -2.55 20.44 -8.19
C ALA A 23 -3.93 19.95 -8.68
N TRP A 24 -4.10 18.63 -8.89
CA TRP A 24 -5.38 18.10 -9.35
C TRP A 24 -6.31 17.60 -8.23
N THR A 25 -5.83 17.56 -6.97
CA THR A 25 -6.67 17.16 -5.82
C THR A 25 -7.97 17.96 -5.70
N PRO A 26 -8.01 19.30 -5.93
CA PRO A 26 -9.27 20.05 -5.89
C PRO A 26 -10.30 19.55 -6.91
N ILE A 27 -9.85 19.09 -8.08
CA ILE A 27 -10.71 18.53 -9.12
C ILE A 27 -11.30 17.21 -8.62
N LEU A 28 -10.47 16.32 -8.04
CA LEU A 28 -10.93 15.08 -7.43
C LEU A 28 -11.98 15.35 -6.34
N ILE A 29 -11.69 16.26 -5.40
CA ILE A 29 -12.63 16.60 -4.32
C ILE A 29 -13.96 17.13 -4.88
N TYR A 30 -13.91 17.96 -5.94
CA TYR A 30 -15.12 18.45 -6.61
C TYR A 30 -15.97 17.30 -7.15
N PHE A 31 -15.36 16.32 -7.84
CA PHE A 31 -16.08 15.16 -8.36
C PHE A 31 -16.63 14.27 -7.23
N LEU A 32 -15.83 13.98 -6.21
CA LEU A 32 -16.29 13.17 -5.06
C LEU A 32 -17.50 13.84 -4.36
N LYS A 33 -17.49 15.15 -4.20
CA LYS A 33 -18.63 15.91 -3.64
C LYS A 33 -19.84 15.92 -4.56
N LYS A 34 -19.64 16.20 -5.85
CA LYS A 34 -20.71 16.29 -6.85
C LYS A 34 -21.54 15.01 -6.93
N TYR A 35 -20.88 13.86 -6.82
CA TYR A 35 -21.53 12.55 -6.89
C TYR A 35 -21.85 11.95 -5.51
N HIS A 36 -21.72 12.74 -4.44
CA HIS A 36 -22.01 12.33 -3.04
C HIS A 36 -21.28 11.05 -2.62
N LEU A 37 -20.02 10.90 -3.01
CA LEU A 37 -19.20 9.71 -2.76
C LEU A 37 -18.63 9.74 -1.34
N GLY A 38 -19.51 9.73 -0.33
CA GLY A 38 -19.17 9.72 1.09
C GLY A 38 -19.26 8.32 1.70
N LYS A 39 -18.34 8.05 2.63
CA LYS A 39 -18.33 6.78 3.36
C LYS A 39 -19.56 6.66 4.25
N GLN A 40 -20.27 5.53 4.14
CA GLN A 40 -21.33 5.16 5.04
C GLN A 40 -20.76 4.34 6.20
N ILE A 41 -21.05 4.75 7.44
CA ILE A 41 -20.58 4.05 8.63
C ILE A 41 -21.60 2.96 8.97
N ARG A 42 -21.13 1.71 8.99
CA ARG A 42 -21.95 0.57 9.42
C ARG A 42 -22.10 0.61 10.94
N LEU A 43 -23.29 0.84 11.43
CA LEU A 43 -23.59 0.91 12.87
C LEU A 43 -23.91 -0.47 13.47
N ASP A 44 -24.23 -1.47 12.63
CA ASP A 44 -24.68 -2.78 13.05
C ASP A 44 -23.51 -3.63 13.57
N ASN A 45 -23.66 -4.17 14.78
CA ASN A 45 -22.73 -5.10 15.43
C ASN A 45 -21.38 -4.58 15.91
N THR A 46 -21.10 -3.25 15.85
CA THR A 46 -19.82 -2.67 16.30
C THR A 46 -20.02 -1.42 17.18
N PRO A 47 -20.56 -1.54 18.40
CA PRO A 47 -20.92 -0.39 19.23
C PRO A 47 -19.75 0.51 19.61
N ILE A 48 -18.55 -0.05 19.79
CA ILE A 48 -17.32 0.71 20.09
C ILE A 48 -16.91 1.56 18.88
N PHE A 49 -16.84 0.96 17.70
CA PHE A 49 -16.50 1.66 16.45
C PHE A 49 -17.53 2.78 16.15
N ALA A 50 -18.82 2.47 16.24
CA ALA A 50 -19.89 3.44 16.01
C ALA A 50 -19.78 4.67 16.91
N LYS A 51 -19.40 4.50 18.18
CA LYS A 51 -19.26 5.59 19.16
C LYS A 51 -18.19 6.61 18.74
N PHE A 52 -17.04 6.13 18.21
CA PHE A 52 -15.92 7.02 17.86
C PHE A 52 -16.03 7.59 16.44
N HIS A 53 -16.64 6.85 15.52
CA HIS A 53 -16.60 7.20 14.08
C HIS A 53 -17.91 7.80 13.53
N LYS A 54 -19.00 7.89 14.31
CA LYS A 54 -20.28 8.48 13.87
C LYS A 54 -20.12 9.90 13.30
N LYS A 55 -19.19 10.69 13.85
CA LYS A 55 -18.92 12.05 13.37
C LYS A 55 -18.25 12.10 11.97
N LYS A 56 -17.72 10.98 11.50
CA LYS A 56 -17.05 10.86 10.20
C LYS A 56 -17.98 10.40 9.07
N GLU A 57 -19.26 10.18 9.39
CA GLU A 57 -20.26 9.82 8.37
C GLU A 57 -20.37 10.93 7.33
N GLY A 58 -20.37 10.56 6.04
CA GLY A 58 -20.37 11.51 4.93
C GLY A 58 -19.00 12.06 4.53
N THR A 59 -17.91 11.75 5.27
CA THR A 59 -16.58 12.06 4.79
C THR A 59 -16.31 11.34 3.46
N LEU A 60 -15.77 12.06 2.48
CA LEU A 60 -15.51 11.52 1.16
C LEU A 60 -14.61 10.26 1.25
N THR A 61 -14.84 9.28 0.40
CA THR A 61 -13.98 8.11 0.25
C THR A 61 -13.36 8.07 -1.14
N MET A 62 -12.60 7.01 -1.45
CA MET A 62 -11.88 6.85 -2.73
C MET A 62 -10.72 7.83 -2.94
N GLY A 63 -10.16 8.41 -1.88
CA GLY A 63 -8.98 9.27 -1.99
C GLY A 63 -7.77 8.56 -2.59
N GLY A 64 -7.73 7.23 -2.56
CA GLY A 64 -6.71 6.43 -3.23
C GLY A 64 -6.62 6.65 -4.74
N ILE A 65 -7.69 7.13 -5.38
CA ILE A 65 -7.69 7.55 -6.80
C ILE A 65 -6.58 8.58 -7.05
N LEU A 66 -6.37 9.51 -6.12
CA LEU A 66 -5.31 10.50 -6.21
C LEU A 66 -3.94 9.85 -6.47
N ILE A 67 -3.67 8.74 -5.78
CA ILE A 67 -2.35 8.11 -5.80
C ILE A 67 -2.16 7.33 -7.10
N TRP A 68 -3.01 6.32 -7.37
CA TRP A 68 -2.78 5.45 -8.50
C TRP A 68 -2.98 6.14 -9.86
N VAL A 69 -3.90 7.12 -9.96
CA VAL A 69 -4.06 7.92 -11.19
C VAL A 69 -2.84 8.80 -11.43
N THR A 70 -2.31 9.45 -10.39
CA THR A 70 -1.06 10.23 -10.50
C THR A 70 0.09 9.37 -11.00
N VAL A 71 0.28 8.18 -10.39
CA VAL A 71 1.34 7.24 -10.79
C VAL A 71 1.17 6.81 -12.24
N LEU A 72 -0.05 6.44 -12.65
CA LEU A 72 -0.35 6.01 -14.01
C LEU A 72 -0.10 7.13 -15.02
N LEU A 73 -0.63 8.34 -14.77
CA LEU A 73 -0.49 9.48 -15.68
C LEU A 73 0.97 9.91 -15.83
N LEU A 74 1.74 9.98 -14.75
CA LEU A 74 3.15 10.34 -14.81
C LEU A 74 3.97 9.26 -15.50
N THR A 75 3.69 7.99 -15.25
CA THR A 75 4.35 6.89 -15.97
C THR A 75 4.12 6.99 -17.47
N PHE A 76 2.87 7.21 -17.89
CA PHE A 76 2.52 7.36 -19.28
C PHE A 76 3.15 8.62 -19.90
N LEU A 77 3.12 9.75 -19.17
CA LEU A 77 3.74 11.00 -19.61
C LEU A 77 5.25 10.83 -19.87
N PHE A 78 5.99 10.29 -18.93
CA PHE A 78 7.44 10.10 -19.10
C PHE A 78 7.79 9.04 -20.14
N TRP A 79 6.96 8.02 -20.30
CA TRP A 79 7.09 7.10 -21.41
C TRP A 79 6.89 7.80 -22.76
N LEU A 80 5.86 8.65 -22.91
CA LEU A 80 5.59 9.41 -24.14
C LEU A 80 6.70 10.41 -24.44
N LEU A 81 7.16 11.16 -23.42
CA LEU A 81 8.26 12.12 -23.58
C LEU A 81 9.55 11.44 -24.04
N ALA A 82 9.80 10.21 -23.61
CA ALA A 82 10.95 9.44 -24.05
C ALA A 82 10.89 9.07 -25.54
N GLN A 83 9.68 8.84 -26.10
CA GLN A 83 9.52 8.54 -27.52
C GLN A 83 9.81 9.78 -28.41
N ILE A 84 9.51 10.99 -27.88
CA ILE A 84 9.72 12.25 -28.60
C ILE A 84 11.16 12.74 -28.44
N GLY A 85 11.79 12.46 -27.30
CA GLY A 85 13.09 12.97 -26.91
C GLY A 85 14.22 11.95 -26.98
N GLU A 86 14.29 11.10 -28.02
CA GLU A 86 15.38 10.15 -28.19
C GLU A 86 16.75 10.85 -28.14
N GLY A 87 17.70 10.28 -27.37
CA GLY A 87 19.04 10.82 -27.15
C GLY A 87 19.10 12.00 -26.18
N THR A 88 18.00 12.46 -25.63
CA THR A 88 17.95 13.60 -24.69
C THR A 88 17.80 13.13 -23.23
N ILE A 89 17.81 14.10 -22.30
CA ILE A 89 17.53 13.85 -20.89
C ILE A 89 16.12 13.28 -20.67
N LEU A 90 15.16 13.55 -21.57
CA LEU A 90 13.78 13.08 -21.48
C LEU A 90 13.70 11.55 -21.59
N GLU A 91 14.51 10.94 -22.44
CA GLU A 91 14.61 9.49 -22.52
C GLU A 91 15.06 8.89 -21.19
N LYS A 92 16.03 9.53 -20.52
CA LYS A 92 16.55 9.08 -19.24
C LYS A 92 15.56 9.23 -18.08
N LEU A 93 14.50 10.04 -18.23
CA LEU A 93 13.42 10.17 -17.23
C LEU A 93 12.43 9.02 -17.31
N ASN A 94 12.34 8.29 -18.41
CA ASN A 94 11.49 7.12 -18.54
C ASN A 94 11.98 6.01 -17.58
N PHE A 95 11.06 5.55 -16.73
CA PHE A 95 11.29 4.48 -15.76
C PHE A 95 10.41 3.25 -16.02
N LEU A 96 9.53 3.30 -17.06
CA LEU A 96 8.69 2.17 -17.42
C LEU A 96 9.54 1.10 -18.10
N THR A 97 9.80 0.01 -17.39
CA THR A 97 10.56 -1.12 -17.90
C THR A 97 9.83 -2.44 -17.66
N ARG A 98 9.97 -3.38 -18.60
CA ARG A 98 9.33 -4.69 -18.51
C ARG A 98 9.79 -5.50 -17.30
N LYS A 99 11.06 -5.33 -16.89
CA LYS A 99 11.68 -6.13 -15.82
C LYS A 99 11.36 -5.62 -14.41
N GLU A 100 11.21 -4.29 -14.24
CA GLU A 100 11.16 -3.68 -12.90
C GLU A 100 9.83 -3.04 -12.57
N THR A 101 9.17 -2.36 -13.52
CA THR A 101 8.06 -1.45 -13.20
C THR A 101 6.73 -1.81 -13.85
N LEU A 102 6.74 -2.56 -14.97
CA LEU A 102 5.49 -2.91 -15.66
C LEU A 102 4.55 -3.73 -14.78
N LEU A 103 5.09 -4.71 -14.05
CA LEU A 103 4.26 -5.56 -13.21
C LEU A 103 3.73 -4.84 -11.95
N PRO A 104 4.56 -4.08 -11.17
CA PRO A 104 4.02 -3.26 -10.09
C PRO A 104 2.97 -2.25 -10.54
N LEU A 105 3.17 -1.60 -11.71
CA LEU A 105 2.18 -0.70 -12.28
C LEU A 105 0.89 -1.42 -12.67
N GLY A 106 1.00 -2.56 -13.34
CA GLY A 106 -0.15 -3.38 -13.71
C GLY A 106 -0.93 -3.87 -12.48
N ALA A 107 -0.22 -4.30 -11.44
CA ALA A 107 -0.80 -4.71 -10.17
C ALA A 107 -1.49 -3.52 -9.46
N LEU A 108 -0.86 -2.34 -9.45
CA LEU A 108 -1.43 -1.12 -8.90
C LEU A 108 -2.77 -0.78 -9.55
N VAL A 109 -2.79 -0.71 -10.88
CA VAL A 109 -3.99 -0.32 -11.63
C VAL A 109 -5.09 -1.38 -11.54
N ALA A 110 -4.76 -2.66 -11.74
CA ALA A 110 -5.75 -3.74 -11.68
C ALA A 110 -6.43 -3.82 -10.31
N SER A 111 -5.65 -3.78 -9.22
CA SER A 111 -6.21 -3.81 -7.87
C SER A 111 -6.92 -2.52 -7.49
N ALA A 112 -6.48 -1.36 -7.99
CA ALA A 112 -7.16 -0.08 -7.81
C ALA A 112 -8.57 -0.08 -8.44
N LEU A 113 -8.71 -0.62 -9.65
CA LEU A 113 -10.01 -0.72 -10.33
C LEU A 113 -10.97 -1.66 -9.59
N VAL A 114 -10.45 -2.77 -9.06
CA VAL A 114 -11.27 -3.68 -8.23
C VAL A 114 -11.69 -2.99 -6.94
N GLY A 115 -10.76 -2.33 -6.24
CA GLY A 115 -11.07 -1.58 -5.02
C GLY A 115 -12.05 -0.43 -5.27
N LEU A 116 -11.94 0.24 -6.44
CA LEU A 116 -12.90 1.26 -6.87
C LEU A 116 -14.31 0.66 -7.02
N GLY A 117 -14.41 -0.53 -7.60
CA GLY A 117 -15.68 -1.26 -7.69
C GLY A 117 -16.26 -1.56 -6.30
N ASP A 118 -15.44 -2.00 -5.34
CA ASP A 118 -15.88 -2.28 -3.98
C ASP A 118 -16.34 -1.00 -3.25
N ASP A 119 -15.59 0.09 -3.36
CA ASP A 119 -15.98 1.39 -2.80
C ASP A 119 -17.33 1.86 -3.37
N LEU A 120 -17.53 1.75 -4.69
CA LEU A 120 -18.81 2.11 -5.34
C LEU A 120 -19.96 1.22 -4.86
N MET A 121 -19.74 -0.10 -4.78
CA MET A 121 -20.74 -1.03 -4.23
C MET A 121 -21.10 -0.66 -2.78
N GLY A 122 -20.09 -0.25 -1.98
CA GLY A 122 -20.30 0.21 -0.61
C GLY A 122 -21.17 1.47 -0.52
N ILE A 123 -20.93 2.46 -1.39
CA ILE A 123 -21.67 3.73 -1.43
C ILE A 123 -23.12 3.51 -1.89
N PHE A 124 -23.31 2.76 -2.97
CA PHE A 124 -24.62 2.48 -3.53
C PHE A 124 -25.39 1.39 -2.77
N LYS A 125 -24.84 0.87 -1.65
CA LYS A 125 -25.42 -0.20 -0.83
C LYS A 125 -25.70 -1.49 -1.62
N ILE A 126 -24.91 -1.74 -2.66
CA ILE A 126 -24.99 -2.95 -3.47
C ILE A 126 -24.15 -4.04 -2.81
N GLY A 127 -24.74 -5.15 -2.49
CA GLY A 127 -24.04 -6.28 -1.88
C GLY A 127 -24.55 -6.63 -0.47
N PRO A 128 -23.93 -7.62 0.16
CA PRO A 128 -24.38 -8.12 1.48
C PRO A 128 -24.01 -7.13 2.61
N ASN A 129 -24.79 -7.17 3.69
CA ASN A 129 -24.53 -6.41 4.92
C ASN A 129 -24.45 -4.88 4.74
N GLY A 130 -25.27 -4.32 3.85
CA GLY A 130 -25.33 -2.86 3.66
C GLY A 130 -24.35 -2.31 2.62
N GLY A 131 -23.75 -3.16 1.77
CA GLY A 131 -22.94 -2.79 0.61
C GLY A 131 -21.49 -3.26 0.66
N GLY A 132 -20.86 -3.36 -0.53
CA GLY A 132 -19.48 -3.82 -0.73
C GLY A 132 -19.28 -5.33 -0.63
N LEU A 133 -18.06 -5.77 -0.91
CA LEU A 133 -17.68 -7.17 -0.93
C LEU A 133 -17.51 -7.74 0.49
N LYS A 134 -17.86 -9.03 0.67
CA LYS A 134 -17.46 -9.76 1.88
C LYS A 134 -15.95 -9.97 1.90
N VAL A 135 -15.35 -10.04 3.07
CA VAL A 135 -13.92 -10.31 3.27
C VAL A 135 -13.45 -11.52 2.45
N ARG A 136 -14.23 -12.62 2.41
CA ARG A 136 -13.90 -13.81 1.60
C ARG A 136 -13.79 -13.50 0.11
N HIS A 137 -14.63 -12.62 -0.44
CA HIS A 137 -14.59 -12.25 -1.85
C HIS A 137 -13.38 -11.36 -2.14
N ARG A 138 -13.04 -10.43 -1.24
CA ARG A 138 -11.82 -9.63 -1.32
C ARG A 138 -10.59 -10.52 -1.34
N ILE A 139 -10.48 -11.49 -0.42
CA ILE A 139 -9.37 -12.45 -0.38
C ILE A 139 -9.29 -13.26 -1.69
N LEU A 140 -10.42 -13.72 -2.24
CA LEU A 140 -10.42 -14.43 -3.52
C LEU A 140 -9.91 -13.56 -4.67
N ILE A 141 -10.27 -12.28 -4.71
CA ILE A 141 -9.79 -11.33 -5.73
C ILE A 141 -8.28 -11.07 -5.55
N TYR A 142 -7.82 -10.82 -4.31
CA TYR A 142 -6.39 -10.69 -4.02
C TYR A 142 -5.61 -11.92 -4.47
N THR A 143 -6.16 -13.10 -4.18
CA THR A 143 -5.56 -14.37 -4.61
C THR A 143 -5.51 -14.49 -6.13
N GLY A 144 -6.55 -14.10 -6.85
CA GLY A 144 -6.57 -14.11 -8.31
C GLY A 144 -5.49 -13.20 -8.92
N ILE A 145 -5.37 -11.96 -8.44
CA ILE A 145 -4.31 -11.03 -8.87
C ILE A 145 -2.93 -11.59 -8.51
N ALA A 146 -2.79 -12.16 -7.31
CA ALA A 146 -1.53 -12.73 -6.85
C ALA A 146 -1.11 -13.96 -7.66
N ILE A 147 -2.05 -14.84 -8.05
CA ILE A 147 -1.77 -16.00 -8.92
C ILE A 147 -1.26 -15.53 -10.29
N PHE A 148 -1.89 -14.50 -10.88
CA PHE A 148 -1.41 -13.94 -12.15
C PHE A 148 0.01 -13.36 -12.00
N GLY A 149 0.28 -12.62 -10.92
CA GLY A 149 1.62 -12.13 -10.60
C GLY A 149 2.62 -13.26 -10.40
N ALA A 150 2.27 -14.29 -9.62
CA ALA A 150 3.10 -15.47 -9.39
C ALA A 150 3.44 -16.21 -10.68
N TRP A 151 2.44 -16.40 -11.56
CA TRP A 151 2.66 -16.95 -12.90
C TRP A 151 3.69 -16.13 -13.67
N TRP A 152 3.55 -14.79 -13.67
CA TRP A 152 4.50 -13.90 -14.35
C TRP A 152 5.91 -14.03 -13.80
N PHE A 153 6.07 -14.00 -12.48
CA PHE A 153 7.38 -14.13 -11.82
C PHE A 153 8.03 -15.49 -12.12
N PHE A 154 7.29 -16.56 -11.93
CA PHE A 154 7.83 -17.92 -12.04
C PHE A 154 8.17 -18.29 -13.49
N TRP A 155 7.21 -18.12 -14.43
CA TRP A 155 7.42 -18.57 -15.82
C TRP A 155 8.02 -17.51 -16.75
N LYS A 156 7.76 -16.22 -16.53
CA LYS A 156 8.28 -15.16 -17.43
C LYS A 156 9.59 -14.57 -16.96
N LEU A 157 9.81 -14.46 -15.65
CA LEU A 157 11.02 -13.90 -15.07
C LEU A 157 11.97 -15.00 -14.53
N GLY A 158 11.53 -16.27 -14.45
CA GLY A 158 12.34 -17.39 -13.96
C GLY A 158 12.66 -17.32 -12.46
N TRP A 159 11.81 -16.65 -11.68
CA TRP A 159 12.05 -16.49 -10.25
C TRP A 159 11.60 -17.71 -9.46
N ASN A 160 12.54 -18.33 -8.77
CA ASN A 160 12.31 -19.50 -7.90
C ASN A 160 13.17 -19.46 -6.63
N LEU A 161 13.92 -18.36 -6.44
CA LEU A 161 14.81 -18.16 -5.30
C LEU A 161 14.17 -17.26 -4.26
N VAL A 162 14.33 -17.61 -3.00
CA VAL A 162 13.95 -16.81 -1.83
C VAL A 162 15.22 -16.48 -1.06
N HIS A 163 15.41 -15.21 -0.80
CA HIS A 163 16.51 -14.72 0.01
C HIS A 163 16.09 -14.64 1.48
N ILE A 164 16.87 -15.29 2.35
CA ILE A 164 16.71 -15.19 3.81
C ILE A 164 17.93 -14.42 4.34
N PRO A 165 17.70 -13.26 4.98
CA PRO A 165 18.79 -12.44 5.47
C PRO A 165 19.77 -13.22 6.36
N PHE A 166 21.08 -13.03 6.15
CA PHE A 166 22.20 -13.70 6.82
C PHE A 166 22.34 -15.23 6.61
N ILE A 167 21.40 -15.87 5.89
CA ILE A 167 21.44 -17.31 5.62
C ILE A 167 21.72 -17.58 4.15
N GLY A 168 21.20 -16.74 3.24
CA GLY A 168 21.45 -16.80 1.81
C GLY A 168 20.22 -17.14 0.97
N ASP A 169 20.46 -17.54 -0.27
CA ASP A 169 19.44 -17.81 -1.28
C ASP A 169 19.05 -19.28 -1.32
N PHE A 170 17.74 -19.53 -1.26
CA PHE A 170 17.16 -20.89 -1.32
C PHE A 170 16.31 -21.06 -2.56
N ASN A 171 16.61 -22.05 -3.36
CA ASN A 171 15.75 -22.44 -4.46
C ASN A 171 14.58 -23.28 -3.92
N ILE A 172 13.38 -22.68 -3.90
CA ILE A 172 12.17 -23.32 -3.40
C ILE A 172 11.26 -23.85 -4.53
N GLY A 173 11.69 -23.70 -5.80
CA GLY A 173 10.94 -24.22 -6.94
C GLY A 173 9.49 -23.72 -6.97
N PHE A 174 8.53 -24.65 -7.17
CA PHE A 174 7.09 -24.32 -7.23
C PHE A 174 6.51 -23.71 -5.94
N TRP A 175 7.14 -23.91 -4.80
CA TRP A 175 6.74 -23.26 -3.54
C TRP A 175 6.81 -21.76 -3.60
N TYR A 176 7.62 -21.20 -4.53
CA TYR A 176 7.68 -19.76 -4.78
C TYR A 176 6.31 -19.16 -5.11
N ILE A 177 5.47 -19.89 -5.86
CA ILE A 177 4.11 -19.46 -6.21
C ILE A 177 3.26 -19.25 -4.95
N LEU A 178 3.32 -20.21 -4.01
CA LEU A 178 2.56 -20.11 -2.76
C LEU A 178 3.06 -18.98 -1.88
N VAL A 179 4.39 -18.82 -1.77
CA VAL A 179 5.01 -17.70 -1.02
C VAL A 179 4.58 -16.37 -1.63
N PHE A 180 4.65 -16.24 -2.96
CA PHE A 180 4.24 -15.02 -3.67
C PHE A 180 2.77 -14.67 -3.40
N VAL A 181 1.88 -15.65 -3.57
CA VAL A 181 0.44 -15.45 -3.32
C VAL A 181 0.20 -15.07 -1.87
N PHE A 182 0.84 -15.74 -0.92
CA PHE A 182 0.73 -15.41 0.50
C PHE A 182 1.17 -13.98 0.79
N VAL A 183 2.33 -13.54 0.27
CA VAL A 183 2.86 -12.19 0.49
C VAL A 183 1.89 -11.14 -0.03
N LEU A 184 1.39 -11.28 -1.26
CA LEU A 184 0.48 -10.29 -1.85
C LEU A 184 -0.87 -10.23 -1.12
N VAL A 185 -1.44 -11.38 -0.78
CA VAL A 185 -2.70 -11.43 -0.03
C VAL A 185 -2.51 -10.83 1.37
N ALA A 186 -1.40 -11.15 2.04
CA ALA A 186 -1.09 -10.63 3.36
C ALA A 186 -0.91 -9.11 3.35
N THR A 187 -0.13 -8.56 2.40
CA THR A 187 0.09 -7.11 2.31
C THR A 187 -1.19 -6.35 1.97
N ALA A 188 -2.01 -6.88 1.04
CA ALA A 188 -3.30 -6.28 0.69
C ALA A 188 -4.27 -6.28 1.88
N PHE A 189 -4.41 -7.42 2.56
CA PHE A 189 -5.26 -7.55 3.73
C PHE A 189 -4.79 -6.64 4.86
N SER A 190 -3.49 -6.64 5.17
CA SER A 190 -2.92 -5.81 6.24
C SER A 190 -3.07 -4.32 5.99
N THR A 191 -2.94 -3.87 4.73
CA THR A 191 -3.19 -2.47 4.37
C THR A 191 -4.65 -2.09 4.59
N ASN A 192 -5.57 -2.96 4.18
CA ASN A 192 -7.01 -2.72 4.33
C ASN A 192 -7.43 -2.65 5.80
N GLU A 193 -6.89 -3.54 6.66
CA GLU A 193 -7.13 -3.50 8.10
C GLU A 193 -6.52 -2.26 8.78
N THR A 194 -5.48 -1.66 8.19
CA THR A 194 -4.81 -0.48 8.73
C THR A 194 -5.52 0.83 8.34
N ASP A 195 -6.37 0.84 7.27
CA ASP A 195 -7.10 2.03 6.80
C ASP A 195 -8.34 2.32 7.67
N GLY A 196 -8.13 2.43 8.98
CA GLY A 196 -9.19 2.69 9.96
C GLY A 196 -9.17 4.09 10.58
N LEU A 197 -8.01 4.74 10.66
CA LEU A 197 -7.80 6.06 11.26
C LEU A 197 -7.20 7.04 10.25
N ASP A 198 -7.53 8.34 10.44
CA ASP A 198 -7.04 9.41 9.58
C ASP A 198 -5.50 9.43 9.55
N GLY A 199 -4.92 9.38 8.36
CA GLY A 199 -3.48 9.39 8.13
C GLY A 199 -2.75 8.08 8.42
N LEU A 200 -3.34 7.12 9.12
CA LEU A 200 -2.63 5.93 9.60
C LEU A 200 -2.03 5.12 8.45
N ALA A 201 -2.88 4.61 7.56
CA ALA A 201 -2.44 3.77 6.44
C ALA A 201 -1.51 4.55 5.49
N GLY A 202 -1.86 5.80 5.16
CA GLY A 202 -1.06 6.63 4.26
C GLY A 202 0.36 6.86 4.75
N GLY A 203 0.54 7.18 6.05
CA GLY A 203 1.86 7.42 6.63
C GLY A 203 2.71 6.16 6.75
N ILE A 204 2.10 5.02 7.10
CA ILE A 204 2.81 3.75 7.16
C ILE A 204 3.25 3.29 5.76
N LEU A 205 2.37 3.41 4.77
CA LEU A 205 2.71 3.11 3.37
C LEU A 205 3.82 4.02 2.85
N LEU A 206 3.80 5.32 3.19
CA LEU A 206 4.87 6.25 2.86
C LEU A 206 6.23 5.76 3.34
N ILE A 207 6.32 5.38 4.62
CA ILE A 207 7.55 4.84 5.23
C ILE A 207 7.97 3.53 4.54
N SER A 208 7.02 2.66 4.24
CA SER A 208 7.29 1.36 3.63
C SER A 208 7.79 1.50 2.18
N PHE A 209 7.14 2.33 1.35
CA PHE A 209 7.62 2.60 -0.01
C PHE A 209 8.96 3.33 -0.03
N ALA A 210 9.22 4.23 0.94
CA ALA A 210 10.53 4.86 1.08
C ALA A 210 11.60 3.82 1.38
N SER A 211 11.36 2.90 2.30
CA SER A 211 12.29 1.83 2.65
C SER A 211 12.57 0.90 1.47
N TYR A 212 11.54 0.45 0.75
CA TYR A 212 11.75 -0.36 -0.45
C TYR A 212 12.37 0.41 -1.61
N GLY A 213 12.14 1.72 -1.71
CA GLY A 213 12.85 2.60 -2.65
C GLY A 213 14.35 2.63 -2.38
N VAL A 214 14.76 2.73 -1.10
CA VAL A 214 16.16 2.66 -0.68
C VAL A 214 16.76 1.28 -0.96
N ILE A 215 16.03 0.19 -0.69
CA ILE A 215 16.47 -1.17 -1.01
C ILE A 215 16.66 -1.33 -2.52
N ALA A 216 15.70 -0.92 -3.34
CA ALA A 216 15.77 -0.98 -4.80
C ALA A 216 16.98 -0.19 -5.33
N PHE A 217 17.19 1.02 -4.82
CA PHE A 217 18.36 1.83 -5.15
C PHE A 217 19.67 1.11 -4.81
N SER A 218 19.78 0.55 -3.61
CA SER A 218 20.98 -0.19 -3.16
C SER A 218 21.24 -1.48 -3.93
N GLN A 219 20.21 -2.03 -4.61
CA GLN A 219 20.32 -3.19 -5.49
C GLN A 219 20.56 -2.81 -6.96
N GLY A 220 20.71 -1.52 -7.29
CA GLY A 220 20.86 -1.05 -8.66
C GLY A 220 19.57 -1.08 -9.49
N LYS A 221 18.42 -1.35 -8.90
CA LYS A 221 17.10 -1.34 -9.56
C LYS A 221 16.55 0.08 -9.63
N MET A 222 17.20 0.92 -10.45
CA MET A 222 16.97 2.37 -10.45
C MET A 222 15.56 2.76 -10.89
N ASN A 223 14.98 2.06 -11.84
CA ASN A 223 13.60 2.36 -12.29
C ASN A 223 12.56 1.99 -11.24
N LEU A 224 12.80 0.90 -10.48
CA LEU A 224 11.95 0.53 -9.36
C LEU A 224 12.05 1.55 -8.22
N ALA A 225 13.25 2.09 -7.95
CA ALA A 225 13.45 3.16 -6.97
C ALA A 225 12.71 4.45 -7.39
N VAL A 226 12.75 4.82 -8.68
CA VAL A 226 11.96 5.93 -9.23
C VAL A 226 10.48 5.70 -9.08
N PHE A 227 9.99 4.50 -9.39
CA PHE A 227 8.59 4.13 -9.23
C PHE A 227 8.11 4.28 -7.78
N CYS A 228 8.91 3.82 -6.81
CA CYS A 228 8.66 4.07 -5.38
C CYS A 228 8.64 5.58 -5.08
N GLY A 229 9.57 6.36 -5.63
CA GLY A 229 9.62 7.82 -5.46
C GLY A 229 8.35 8.52 -5.94
N ILE A 230 7.80 8.12 -7.09
CA ILE A 230 6.54 8.68 -7.62
C ILE A 230 5.36 8.32 -6.71
N ILE A 231 5.29 7.08 -6.20
CA ILE A 231 4.26 6.69 -5.22
C ILE A 231 4.41 7.52 -3.94
N ILE A 232 5.62 7.73 -3.44
CA ILE A 232 5.92 8.57 -2.27
C ILE A 232 5.41 9.99 -2.48
N GLY A 233 5.70 10.62 -3.63
CA GLY A 233 5.22 11.94 -3.96
C GLY A 233 3.68 12.04 -3.94
N ALA A 234 3.01 11.08 -4.58
CA ALA A 234 1.55 11.01 -4.59
C ALA A 234 0.96 10.74 -3.19
N LEU A 235 1.62 9.90 -2.36
CA LEU A 235 1.23 9.65 -0.97
C LEU A 235 1.39 10.88 -0.08
N LEU A 236 2.44 11.68 -0.27
CA LEU A 236 2.62 12.95 0.45
C LEU A 236 1.48 13.92 0.14
N ALA A 237 1.08 14.05 -1.13
CA ALA A 237 -0.06 14.87 -1.52
C ALA A 237 -1.38 14.32 -0.95
N PHE A 238 -1.56 12.99 -0.95
CA PHE A 238 -2.71 12.35 -0.33
C PHE A 238 -2.77 12.66 1.18
N LEU A 239 -1.66 12.49 1.90
CA LEU A 239 -1.57 12.74 3.34
C LEU A 239 -1.89 14.19 3.70
N TRP A 240 -1.52 15.16 2.87
CA TRP A 240 -1.87 16.57 3.08
C TRP A 240 -3.37 16.79 3.34
N PHE A 241 -4.22 15.95 2.75
CA PHE A 241 -5.67 16.01 2.90
C PHE A 241 -6.24 14.91 3.79
N ASN A 242 -5.48 13.85 4.09
CA ASN A 242 -5.95 12.70 4.85
C ASN A 242 -5.53 12.70 6.33
N ILE A 243 -4.54 13.56 6.74
CA ILE A 243 -4.25 13.76 8.19
C ILE A 243 -5.47 14.36 8.88
N TYR A 244 -5.61 14.03 10.18
CA TYR A 244 -6.77 14.44 10.99
C TYR A 244 -6.93 15.97 11.07
N PRO A 245 -8.14 16.53 10.84
CA PRO A 245 -9.35 15.84 10.37
C PRO A 245 -9.32 15.61 8.85
N ALA A 246 -9.48 14.38 8.42
CA ALA A 246 -9.37 14.00 7.01
C ALA A 246 -10.48 14.62 6.15
N ARG A 247 -10.10 15.13 4.96
CA ARG A 247 -11.05 15.60 3.94
C ARG A 247 -11.62 14.45 3.11
N PHE A 248 -10.83 13.37 2.97
CA PHE A 248 -11.25 12.12 2.33
C PHE A 248 -10.45 10.93 2.89
N PHE A 249 -11.03 9.76 2.84
CA PHE A 249 -10.40 8.49 3.20
C PHE A 249 -9.77 7.84 1.98
N MET A 250 -8.80 6.96 2.22
CA MET A 250 -8.11 6.21 1.17
C MET A 250 -9.08 5.35 0.37
N GLY A 251 -9.92 4.61 1.06
CA GLY A 251 -10.86 3.66 0.47
C GLY A 251 -10.17 2.38 0.00
N ASP A 252 -11.01 1.41 -0.39
CA ASP A 252 -10.52 0.13 -0.88
C ASP A 252 -9.69 0.27 -2.17
N THR A 253 -10.01 1.27 -3.02
CA THR A 253 -9.24 1.58 -4.23
C THR A 253 -7.77 1.93 -3.93
N GLY A 254 -7.50 2.61 -2.81
CA GLY A 254 -6.13 2.92 -2.39
C GLY A 254 -5.48 1.80 -1.57
N ALA A 255 -6.20 1.29 -0.56
CA ALA A 255 -5.66 0.29 0.34
C ALA A 255 -5.29 -1.02 -0.39
N MET A 256 -6.19 -1.52 -1.27
CA MET A 256 -5.92 -2.71 -2.07
C MET A 256 -4.75 -2.51 -3.03
N SER A 257 -4.76 -1.39 -3.77
CA SER A 257 -3.77 -1.14 -4.80
C SER A 257 -2.37 -0.97 -4.22
N LEU A 258 -2.22 -0.19 -3.17
CA LEU A 258 -0.92 0.05 -2.55
C LEU A 258 -0.42 -1.18 -1.79
N GLY A 259 -1.30 -1.92 -1.12
CA GLY A 259 -0.94 -3.15 -0.42
C GLY A 259 -0.40 -4.23 -1.37
N ILE A 260 -1.11 -4.50 -2.49
CA ILE A 260 -0.64 -5.45 -3.51
C ILE A 260 0.65 -4.97 -4.16
N THR A 261 0.74 -3.67 -4.50
CA THR A 261 1.95 -3.11 -5.13
C THR A 261 3.16 -3.21 -4.21
N LEU A 262 3.00 -2.95 -2.91
CA LEU A 262 4.07 -3.11 -1.92
C LEU A 262 4.55 -4.58 -1.87
N GLY A 263 3.62 -5.53 -1.86
CA GLY A 263 3.93 -6.96 -1.94
C GLY A 263 4.72 -7.33 -3.19
N VAL A 264 4.31 -6.83 -4.37
CA VAL A 264 5.05 -7.03 -5.63
C VAL A 264 6.46 -6.47 -5.56
N ILE A 265 6.64 -5.26 -5.01
CA ILE A 265 7.96 -4.63 -4.86
C ILE A 265 8.83 -5.42 -3.88
N ALA A 266 8.26 -5.90 -2.78
CA ALA A 266 8.96 -6.74 -1.81
C ALA A 266 9.46 -8.04 -2.45
N MET A 267 8.66 -8.66 -3.33
CA MET A 267 9.06 -9.82 -4.11
C MET A 267 10.10 -9.48 -5.18
N LEU A 268 9.96 -8.36 -5.90
CA LEU A 268 10.93 -7.90 -6.91
C LEU A 268 12.30 -7.56 -6.31
N THR A 269 12.35 -7.14 -5.08
CA THR A 269 13.61 -6.89 -4.36
C THR A 269 14.16 -8.15 -3.69
N ASN A 270 13.41 -9.24 -3.68
CA ASN A 270 13.67 -10.46 -2.93
C ASN A 270 13.88 -10.23 -1.41
N CYS A 271 13.25 -9.15 -0.89
CA CYS A 271 13.34 -8.73 0.52
C CYS A 271 11.98 -8.81 1.23
N PHE A 272 11.12 -9.75 0.81
CA PHE A 272 9.75 -9.86 1.36
C PHE A 272 9.73 -10.27 2.84
N ILE A 273 10.73 -11.00 3.34
CA ILE A 273 10.84 -11.35 4.76
C ILE A 273 10.95 -10.09 5.63
N LEU A 274 11.57 -9.05 5.09
CA LEU A 274 11.72 -7.77 5.80
C LEU A 274 10.41 -6.97 5.92
N LEU A 275 9.32 -7.40 5.27
CA LEU A 275 7.99 -6.84 5.53
C LEU A 275 7.60 -6.93 7.02
N ILE A 276 8.09 -7.94 7.74
CA ILE A 276 7.87 -8.05 9.20
C ILE A 276 8.38 -6.82 9.94
N PHE A 277 9.44 -6.18 9.44
CA PHE A 277 10.00 -4.96 9.99
C PHE A 277 9.49 -3.71 9.28
N ILE A 278 9.60 -3.64 7.96
CA ILE A 278 9.27 -2.45 7.16
C ILE A 278 7.77 -2.13 7.21
N PHE A 279 6.94 -3.16 7.33
CA PHE A 279 5.48 -3.07 7.37
C PHE A 279 4.93 -3.57 8.71
N PHE A 280 5.65 -3.29 9.80
CA PHE A 280 5.43 -3.87 11.13
C PHE A 280 4.03 -3.61 11.68
N ILE A 281 3.57 -2.37 11.67
CA ILE A 281 2.25 -2.02 12.21
C ILE A 281 1.12 -2.75 11.48
N PRO A 282 1.03 -2.76 10.13
CA PRO A 282 0.00 -3.53 9.44
C PRO A 282 0.06 -5.04 9.72
N VAL A 283 1.25 -5.60 9.93
CA VAL A 283 1.39 -7.00 10.36
C VAL A 283 0.74 -7.21 11.73
N ILE A 284 0.98 -6.32 12.70
CA ILE A 284 0.38 -6.39 14.04
C ILE A 284 -1.14 -6.16 13.98
N GLU A 285 -1.62 -5.23 13.12
CA GLU A 285 -3.06 -5.02 12.90
C GLU A 285 -3.75 -6.32 12.46
N SER A 286 -3.23 -6.96 11.42
CA SER A 286 -3.76 -8.21 10.90
C SER A 286 -3.66 -9.35 11.90
N LEU A 287 -2.53 -9.49 12.59
CA LEU A 287 -2.36 -10.51 13.63
C LEU A 287 -3.36 -10.33 14.76
N SER A 288 -3.66 -9.09 15.15
CA SER A 288 -4.67 -8.82 16.19
C SER A 288 -6.06 -9.31 15.79
N VAL A 289 -6.44 -9.14 14.50
CA VAL A 289 -7.72 -9.62 13.95
C VAL A 289 -7.75 -11.15 13.94
N ILE A 290 -6.67 -11.78 13.44
CA ILE A 290 -6.57 -13.25 13.36
C ILE A 290 -6.64 -13.88 14.76
N ILE A 291 -5.85 -13.36 15.71
CA ILE A 291 -5.84 -13.83 17.12
C ILE A 291 -7.25 -13.69 17.74
N GLN A 292 -7.92 -12.57 17.50
CA GLN A 292 -9.28 -12.35 18.01
C GLN A 292 -10.27 -13.34 17.45
N ILE A 293 -10.23 -13.62 16.14
CA ILE A 293 -11.12 -14.58 15.48
C ILE A 293 -10.89 -15.99 16.05
N ILE A 294 -9.62 -16.41 16.12
CA ILE A 294 -9.23 -17.73 16.66
C ILE A 294 -9.68 -17.86 18.12
N SER A 295 -9.40 -16.86 18.98
CA SER A 295 -9.80 -16.89 20.37
C SER A 295 -11.31 -16.94 20.56
N LYS A 296 -12.08 -16.17 19.78
CA LYS A 296 -13.55 -16.25 19.80
C LYS A 296 -14.06 -17.63 19.38
N LYS A 297 -13.44 -18.25 18.37
CA LYS A 297 -13.84 -19.57 17.86
C LYS A 297 -13.54 -20.68 18.87
N ILE A 298 -12.32 -20.70 19.45
CA ILE A 298 -11.83 -21.77 20.33
C ILE A 298 -12.23 -21.52 21.79
N ARG A 299 -11.91 -20.32 22.33
CA ARG A 299 -12.06 -20.00 23.76
C ARG A 299 -13.37 -19.30 24.09
N LYS A 300 -14.17 -18.88 23.08
CA LYS A 300 -15.41 -18.07 23.21
C LYS A 300 -15.19 -16.74 23.95
N LYS A 301 -13.94 -16.27 24.05
CA LYS A 301 -13.55 -15.06 24.78
C LYS A 301 -12.80 -14.11 23.86
N LYS A 302 -12.93 -12.80 24.13
CA LYS A 302 -12.16 -11.76 23.47
C LYS A 302 -10.76 -11.66 24.09
N VAL A 303 -9.72 -11.44 23.27
CA VAL A 303 -8.36 -11.07 23.72
C VAL A 303 -8.25 -9.55 23.77
N PHE A 304 -8.69 -8.89 22.71
CA PHE A 304 -8.67 -7.44 22.59
C PHE A 304 -10.09 -6.87 22.81
N LEU A 305 -10.20 -5.64 23.31
CA LEU A 305 -11.47 -4.92 23.47
C LEU A 305 -12.16 -4.73 22.12
N SER A 306 -11.38 -4.36 21.10
CA SER A 306 -11.79 -4.28 19.69
C SER A 306 -10.60 -4.66 18.81
N THR A 307 -10.82 -4.98 17.54
CA THR A 307 -9.81 -5.24 16.52
C THR A 307 -10.23 -4.60 15.21
N PRO A 308 -9.28 -4.17 14.39
CA PRO A 308 -7.81 -4.20 14.50
C PRO A 308 -7.25 -3.48 15.75
N ILE A 309 -5.92 -3.59 16.02
CA ILE A 309 -5.31 -3.18 17.30
C ILE A 309 -5.47 -1.66 17.59
N HIS A 310 -5.53 -0.81 16.56
CA HIS A 310 -5.78 0.63 16.76
C HIS A 310 -7.12 0.88 17.46
N HIS A 311 -8.17 0.12 17.17
CA HIS A 311 -9.46 0.23 17.85
C HIS A 311 -9.42 -0.25 19.30
N HIS A 312 -8.46 -1.13 19.66
CA HIS A 312 -8.24 -1.48 21.05
C HIS A 312 -7.70 -0.29 21.85
N PHE A 313 -6.80 0.50 21.27
CA PHE A 313 -6.27 1.71 21.93
C PHE A 313 -7.31 2.82 21.98
N GLU A 314 -8.16 3.01 20.96
CA GLU A 314 -9.32 3.90 21.03
C GLU A 314 -10.25 3.51 22.18
N ALA A 315 -10.55 2.21 22.32
CA ALA A 315 -11.37 1.69 23.41
C ALA A 315 -10.75 1.91 24.80
N LYS A 316 -9.41 2.06 24.88
CA LYS A 316 -8.67 2.46 26.09
C LYS A 316 -8.65 3.98 26.32
N GLY A 317 -9.23 4.77 25.42
CA GLY A 317 -9.34 6.22 25.57
C GLY A 317 -8.19 7.01 24.91
N TRP A 318 -7.35 6.37 24.08
CA TRP A 318 -6.36 7.12 23.31
C TRP A 318 -7.05 7.88 22.17
N THR A 319 -6.59 9.10 21.90
CA THR A 319 -7.08 9.86 20.74
C THR A 319 -6.54 9.28 19.44
N GLU A 320 -7.30 9.40 18.36
CA GLU A 320 -6.94 8.96 17.03
C GLU A 320 -5.56 9.49 16.59
N THR A 321 -5.33 10.78 16.77
CA THR A 321 -4.05 11.42 16.43
C THR A 321 -2.89 10.84 17.23
N THR A 322 -3.09 10.53 18.51
CA THR A 322 -2.05 9.91 19.34
C THR A 322 -1.71 8.51 18.83
N ILE A 323 -2.71 7.71 18.44
CA ILE A 323 -2.49 6.36 17.90
C ILE A 323 -1.72 6.46 16.58
N THR A 324 -2.21 7.27 15.64
CA THR A 324 -1.60 7.46 14.32
C THR A 324 -0.14 7.88 14.43
N MET A 325 0.18 8.91 15.23
CA MET A 325 1.55 9.41 15.38
C MET A 325 2.48 8.37 16.04
N ARG A 326 2.03 7.69 17.09
CA ARG A 326 2.83 6.65 17.74
C ARG A 326 3.07 5.46 16.82
N PHE A 327 2.08 5.06 16.03
CA PHE A 327 2.22 3.98 15.08
C PHE A 327 3.18 4.34 13.93
N TRP A 328 3.18 5.59 13.46
CA TRP A 328 4.19 6.07 12.51
C TRP A 328 5.60 5.98 13.08
N ILE A 329 5.79 6.43 14.33
CA ILE A 329 7.10 6.35 15.00
C ILE A 329 7.56 4.91 15.12
N ILE A 330 6.70 4.01 15.62
CA ILE A 330 7.04 2.60 15.80
C ILE A 330 7.37 1.96 14.45
N ASN A 331 6.52 2.18 13.41
CA ASN A 331 6.78 1.62 12.08
C ASN A 331 8.06 2.20 11.47
N GLY A 332 8.35 3.49 11.68
CA GLY A 332 9.57 4.14 11.21
C GLY A 332 10.83 3.52 11.84
N VAL A 333 10.83 3.33 13.15
CA VAL A 333 11.95 2.66 13.85
C VAL A 333 12.13 1.22 13.36
N MET A 334 11.04 0.47 13.22
CA MET A 334 11.11 -0.91 12.72
C MET A 334 11.58 -0.96 11.25
N ALA A 335 11.15 -0.02 10.42
CA ALA A 335 11.62 0.09 9.05
C ALA A 335 13.13 0.39 8.97
N VAL A 336 13.64 1.27 9.83
CA VAL A 336 15.10 1.52 9.95
C VAL A 336 15.84 0.24 10.34
N ILE A 337 15.32 -0.53 11.30
CA ILE A 337 15.90 -1.85 11.65
C ILE A 337 15.92 -2.77 10.43
N GLY A 338 14.83 -2.84 9.67
CA GLY A 338 14.79 -3.62 8.42
C GLY A 338 15.84 -3.19 7.40
N LEU A 339 16.06 -1.88 7.24
CA LEU A 339 17.12 -1.35 6.37
C LEU A 339 18.53 -1.69 6.87
N ILE A 340 18.77 -1.58 8.18
CA ILE A 340 20.05 -1.97 8.78
C ILE A 340 20.37 -3.43 8.48
N LEU A 341 19.39 -4.34 8.58
CA LEU A 341 19.60 -5.76 8.28
C LEU A 341 20.07 -5.95 6.81
N VAL A 342 19.45 -5.24 5.84
CA VAL A 342 19.88 -5.29 4.42
C VAL A 342 21.30 -4.80 4.23
N PHE A 343 21.66 -3.68 4.89
CA PHE A 343 22.98 -3.08 4.67
C PHE A 343 24.11 -3.81 5.39
N VAL A 344 23.85 -4.31 6.61
CA VAL A 344 24.82 -5.12 7.34
C VAL A 344 25.14 -6.42 6.59
N GLU A 345 24.10 -7.08 6.05
CA GLU A 345 24.32 -8.29 5.23
C GLU A 345 25.18 -8.04 3.99
N LYS A 346 25.08 -6.88 3.36
CA LYS A 346 25.90 -6.53 2.18
C LYS A 346 27.36 -6.23 2.52
N ILE A 347 27.65 -5.95 3.78
CA ILE A 347 29.01 -5.67 4.26
C ILE A 347 29.72 -6.97 4.68
N LEU A 348 28.96 -7.96 5.15
CA LEU A 348 29.46 -9.28 5.54
C LEU A 348 29.64 -10.18 4.34
#